data_0d6626653159a15a1c538fca065bf3f9
#
_entry.id   0d6626653159a15a1c538fca065bf3f9
#
_cell.length_a   1.000
_cell.length_b   1.000
_cell.length_c   1.000
_cell.angle_alpha   90.00
_cell.angle_beta   90.00
_cell.angle_gamma   90.00
#
_symmetry.space_group_name_H-M   'P 1'
#
loop_
_entity.id
_entity.type
_entity.pdbx_description
1 polymer ?
#
loop_
_entity_poly.entity_id
_entity_poly.type
_entity_poly.pdbx_seq_one_letter_code
_entity_poly.pdbx_strand_id
1 'polypeptide(L)'
;MNSFIYNIPTKVYFGENQLGNLGKELLKFGKRVLLTYGGGSIKRIGLYDRVLTELHNAGVEVFELSGIEPNPRIESVREGVKICKEQNIDVLLAVGGGSTIDATKFMAAGACVEHDPWEFFGANAKPIERALPIVTILTLAATGSEMDTAGVISNLETGDKLGRLAQPLLPKVSFLDPTLTYSVNKYQTACGSADIMSHILEVYFNTQEDLYMLDTFMEGMLKTIVKFAPVALAEPENYEARANLMWTSSWAINGFINGGKRKAWSCHPMEHELSAIYDITHGLGLAILTPRWMEYCLDETTVDKYVQYGVNVFGIDAKMDKMEIAKESIRLTAEFLFDTLGLQRTLSEVGIKRENFHTMAQKACRYGDIKGFKTLTVKDVECIFEMCE
;
A
#
# COMPACT_ATOMS: atom_id res chain seq x y z
N MET A 1 10.75 -9.16 -22.14
CA MET A 1 10.94 -8.95 -20.68
C MET A 1 12.33 -8.38 -20.45
N ASN A 2 12.48 -7.27 -19.69
CA ASN A 2 13.78 -6.68 -19.37
C ASN A 2 14.53 -7.51 -18.31
N SER A 3 15.84 -7.29 -18.17
CA SER A 3 16.60 -7.88 -17.06
C SER A 3 16.24 -7.23 -15.73
N PHE A 4 16.12 -8.04 -14.67
CA PHE A 4 15.81 -7.56 -13.32
C PHE A 4 16.43 -8.48 -12.25
N ILE A 5 16.50 -7.98 -11.03
CA ILE A 5 16.83 -8.74 -9.83
C ILE A 5 15.58 -8.76 -8.95
N TYR A 6 15.15 -9.96 -8.55
CA TYR A 6 14.07 -10.16 -7.59
C TYR A 6 14.62 -10.81 -6.32
N ASN A 7 14.45 -10.13 -5.19
CA ASN A 7 14.95 -10.62 -3.91
C ASN A 7 14.03 -10.16 -2.77
N ILE A 8 13.11 -11.03 -2.36
CA ILE A 8 12.18 -10.80 -1.24
C ILE A 8 12.34 -11.93 -0.21
N PRO A 9 13.37 -11.87 0.64
CA PRO A 9 13.67 -12.92 1.61
C PRO A 9 12.80 -12.87 2.88
N THR A 10 11.68 -12.14 2.88
CA THR A 10 10.77 -12.09 4.02
C THR A 10 10.20 -13.48 4.29
N LYS A 11 10.38 -13.99 5.50
CA LYS A 11 9.74 -15.21 5.93
C LYS A 11 8.30 -14.94 6.32
N VAL A 12 7.35 -15.57 5.66
CA VAL A 12 5.92 -15.39 5.90
C VAL A 12 5.36 -16.58 6.67
N TYR A 13 4.68 -16.30 7.78
CA TYR A 13 3.79 -17.22 8.48
C TYR A 13 2.36 -16.87 8.09
N PHE A 14 1.77 -17.65 7.20
CA PHE A 14 0.42 -17.43 6.71
C PHE A 14 -0.58 -18.40 7.36
N GLY A 15 -1.74 -17.88 7.75
CA GLY A 15 -2.85 -18.65 8.32
C GLY A 15 -2.98 -18.53 9.83
N GLU A 16 -4.00 -19.22 10.35
CA GLU A 16 -4.34 -19.19 11.77
C GLU A 16 -3.27 -19.82 12.66
N ASN A 17 -3.25 -19.38 13.92
CA ASN A 17 -2.45 -19.98 15.00
C ASN A 17 -0.93 -19.95 14.78
N GLN A 18 -0.43 -19.03 13.93
CA GLN A 18 1.01 -18.91 13.68
C GLN A 18 1.77 -18.07 14.73
N LEU A 19 1.06 -17.32 15.58
CA LEU A 19 1.68 -16.42 16.58
C LEU A 19 2.59 -17.15 17.59
N GLY A 20 2.36 -18.43 17.86
CA GLY A 20 3.25 -19.24 18.72
C GLY A 20 4.72 -19.32 18.21
N ASN A 21 4.96 -18.93 16.95
CA ASN A 21 6.32 -18.82 16.40
C ASN A 21 6.98 -17.46 16.67
N LEU A 22 6.24 -16.45 17.17
CA LEU A 22 6.70 -15.07 17.30
C LEU A 22 7.96 -14.94 18.16
N GLY A 23 7.94 -15.48 19.37
CA GLY A 23 9.08 -15.42 20.27
C GLY A 23 10.33 -16.05 19.69
N LYS A 24 10.20 -17.22 19.05
CA LYS A 24 11.32 -17.91 18.37
C LYS A 24 11.93 -17.08 17.24
N GLU A 25 11.12 -16.37 16.49
CA GLU A 25 11.63 -15.53 15.39
C GLU A 25 12.29 -14.27 15.92
N LEU A 26 11.72 -13.59 16.92
CA LEU A 26 12.29 -12.38 17.52
C LEU A 26 13.65 -12.64 18.17
N LEU A 27 13.80 -13.75 18.90
CA LEU A 27 15.04 -14.13 19.57
C LEU A 27 16.24 -14.33 18.61
N LYS A 28 16.01 -14.48 17.32
CA LYS A 28 17.10 -14.50 16.32
C LYS A 28 17.78 -13.13 16.14
N PHE A 29 17.06 -12.07 16.50
CA PHE A 29 17.53 -10.69 16.31
C PHE A 29 17.96 -10.02 17.62
N GLY A 30 17.42 -10.45 18.77
CA GLY A 30 17.74 -9.92 20.07
C GLY A 30 16.64 -10.10 21.09
N LYS A 31 16.76 -9.42 22.23
CA LYS A 31 15.84 -9.53 23.35
C LYS A 31 15.11 -8.23 23.71
N ARG A 32 15.57 -7.10 23.18
CA ARG A 32 14.98 -5.78 23.43
C ARG A 32 14.10 -5.41 22.25
N VAL A 33 12.78 -5.49 22.45
CA VAL A 33 11.78 -5.37 21.38
C VAL A 33 11.03 -4.05 21.53
N LEU A 34 10.97 -3.24 20.47
CA LEU A 34 10.02 -2.12 20.39
C LEU A 34 8.74 -2.60 19.70
N LEU A 35 7.67 -2.74 20.47
CA LEU A 35 6.31 -3.04 19.99
C LEU A 35 5.65 -1.75 19.52
N THR A 36 5.33 -1.65 18.24
CA THR A 36 4.67 -0.49 17.63
C THR A 36 3.26 -0.84 17.18
N TYR A 37 2.28 0.04 17.44
CA TYR A 37 0.89 -0.16 17.03
C TYR A 37 0.10 1.16 16.95
N GLY A 38 -1.07 1.10 16.31
CA GLY A 38 -1.93 2.28 16.12
C GLY A 38 -2.84 2.61 17.30
N GLY A 39 -4.05 3.10 17.03
CA GLY A 39 -5.01 3.64 18.00
C GLY A 39 -5.76 2.62 18.87
N GLY A 40 -5.26 1.39 19.05
CA GLY A 40 -5.79 0.42 20.02
C GLY A 40 -6.79 -0.60 19.46
N SER A 41 -6.94 -0.73 18.13
CA SER A 41 -7.76 -1.80 17.53
C SER A 41 -7.30 -3.19 17.97
N ILE A 42 -5.98 -3.41 18.05
CA ILE A 42 -5.38 -4.68 18.48
C ILE A 42 -5.73 -5.05 19.92
N LYS A 43 -5.98 -4.05 20.81
CA LYS A 43 -6.44 -4.27 22.18
C LYS A 43 -7.90 -4.75 22.21
N ARG A 44 -8.76 -4.11 21.37
CA ARG A 44 -10.18 -4.49 21.29
C ARG A 44 -10.42 -5.93 20.81
N ILE A 45 -9.55 -6.44 19.95
CA ILE A 45 -9.65 -7.81 19.41
C ILE A 45 -8.84 -8.83 20.21
N GLY A 46 -8.25 -8.44 21.35
CA GLY A 46 -7.45 -9.32 22.19
C GLY A 46 -6.08 -9.73 21.59
N LEU A 47 -5.71 -9.17 20.42
CA LEU A 47 -4.42 -9.48 19.81
C LEU A 47 -3.25 -8.98 20.63
N TYR A 48 -3.39 -7.79 21.25
CA TYR A 48 -2.37 -7.20 22.09
C TYR A 48 -1.95 -8.14 23.23
N ASP A 49 -2.92 -8.69 23.98
CA ASP A 49 -2.66 -9.59 25.09
C ASP A 49 -2.02 -10.91 24.62
N ARG A 50 -2.47 -11.43 23.47
CA ARG A 50 -1.84 -12.62 22.83
C ARG A 50 -0.39 -12.35 22.46
N VAL A 51 -0.09 -11.21 21.86
CA VAL A 51 1.28 -10.80 21.51
C VAL A 51 2.14 -10.67 22.76
N LEU A 52 1.68 -9.95 23.79
CA LEU A 52 2.42 -9.81 25.06
C LEU A 52 2.69 -11.16 25.73
N THR A 53 1.73 -12.08 25.67
CA THR A 53 1.91 -13.45 26.19
C THR A 53 3.05 -14.17 25.48
N GLU A 54 3.10 -14.13 24.14
CA GLU A 54 4.18 -14.75 23.39
C GLU A 54 5.54 -14.09 23.65
N LEU A 55 5.57 -12.75 23.81
CA LEU A 55 6.78 -12.00 24.13
C LEU A 55 7.29 -12.35 25.54
N HIS A 56 6.39 -12.41 26.52
CA HIS A 56 6.72 -12.79 27.89
C HIS A 56 7.26 -14.23 27.96
N ASN A 57 6.60 -15.17 27.30
CA ASN A 57 7.03 -16.57 27.24
C ASN A 57 8.41 -16.72 26.60
N ALA A 58 8.76 -15.84 25.64
CA ALA A 58 10.07 -15.80 25.03
C ALA A 58 11.15 -15.14 25.89
N GLY A 59 10.78 -14.49 26.99
CA GLY A 59 11.71 -13.80 27.89
C GLY A 59 12.38 -12.59 27.25
N VAL A 60 11.66 -11.86 26.37
CA VAL A 60 12.13 -10.61 25.78
C VAL A 60 11.66 -9.40 26.60
N GLU A 61 12.46 -8.35 26.60
CA GLU A 61 12.13 -7.06 27.21
C GLU A 61 11.36 -6.21 26.19
N VAL A 62 10.18 -5.73 26.58
CA VAL A 62 9.25 -5.04 25.68
C VAL A 62 9.20 -3.55 26.01
N PHE A 63 9.41 -2.74 25.00
CA PHE A 63 9.16 -1.29 24.99
C PHE A 63 8.01 -1.03 24.02
N GLU A 64 7.20 -0.01 24.27
CA GLU A 64 6.00 0.23 23.48
C GLU A 64 5.96 1.64 22.91
N LEU A 65 5.49 1.74 21.66
CA LEU A 65 5.05 2.98 21.04
C LEU A 65 3.69 2.77 20.39
N SER A 66 2.68 3.41 20.94
CA SER A 66 1.29 3.35 20.44
C SER A 66 0.87 4.66 19.77
N GLY A 67 -0.31 4.66 19.16
CA GLY A 67 -0.90 5.88 18.61
C GLY A 67 -0.42 6.24 17.21
N ILE A 68 0.18 5.29 16.48
CA ILE A 68 0.54 5.52 15.07
C ILE A 68 -0.75 5.72 14.28
N GLU A 69 -0.89 6.89 13.64
CA GLU A 69 -2.07 7.30 12.89
C GLU A 69 -2.06 6.72 11.46
N PRO A 70 -3.23 6.65 10.79
CA PRO A 70 -3.29 6.54 9.33
C PRO A 70 -2.50 7.70 8.69
N ASN A 71 -1.93 7.48 7.48
CA ASN A 71 -0.95 8.42 6.91
C ASN A 71 0.16 8.76 7.92
N PRO A 72 1.04 7.83 8.29
CA PRO A 72 1.86 7.92 9.49
C PRO A 72 2.76 9.15 9.47
N ARG A 73 2.85 9.83 10.63
CA ARG A 73 3.52 11.11 10.79
C ARG A 73 4.99 10.96 11.13
N ILE A 74 5.81 11.90 10.68
CA ILE A 74 7.24 11.92 10.98
C ILE A 74 7.53 12.04 12.49
N GLU A 75 6.64 12.68 13.24
CA GLU A 75 6.74 12.83 14.70
C GLU A 75 6.74 11.46 15.39
N SER A 76 5.85 10.55 15.01
CA SER A 76 5.84 9.17 15.52
C SER A 76 7.13 8.43 15.19
N VAL A 77 7.69 8.66 13.98
CA VAL A 77 8.97 8.07 13.60
C VAL A 77 10.11 8.60 14.47
N ARG A 78 10.17 9.91 14.69
CA ARG A 78 11.18 10.57 15.55
C ARG A 78 11.13 10.02 16.98
N GLU A 79 9.94 9.87 17.55
CA GLU A 79 9.78 9.30 18.90
C GLU A 79 10.23 7.84 18.96
N GLY A 80 9.87 7.02 17.96
CA GLY A 80 10.32 5.63 17.86
C GLY A 80 11.85 5.52 17.73
N VAL A 81 12.48 6.40 16.95
CA VAL A 81 13.95 6.47 16.82
C VAL A 81 14.60 6.80 18.18
N LYS A 82 14.04 7.75 18.91
CA LYS A 82 14.51 8.11 20.26
C LYS A 82 14.45 6.91 21.20
N ILE A 83 13.31 6.22 21.27
CA ILE A 83 13.16 5.00 22.09
C ILE A 83 14.19 3.94 21.66
N CYS A 84 14.35 3.70 20.35
CA CYS A 84 15.32 2.72 19.84
C CYS A 84 16.75 3.00 20.34
N LYS A 85 17.19 4.25 20.30
CA LYS A 85 18.53 4.67 20.72
C LYS A 85 18.70 4.62 22.24
N GLU A 86 17.76 5.20 23.00
CA GLU A 86 17.83 5.26 24.47
C GLU A 86 17.74 3.90 25.13
N GLN A 87 16.91 3.02 24.56
CA GLN A 87 16.67 1.69 25.10
C GLN A 87 17.49 0.58 24.43
N ASN A 88 18.40 0.93 23.50
CA ASN A 88 19.21 -0.04 22.76
C ASN A 88 18.38 -1.20 22.18
N ILE A 89 17.35 -0.87 21.42
CA ILE A 89 16.43 -1.83 20.82
C ILE A 89 17.16 -2.71 19.80
N ASP A 90 16.91 -4.01 19.86
CA ASP A 90 17.48 -5.00 18.95
C ASP A 90 16.61 -5.22 17.71
N VAL A 91 15.27 -5.21 17.89
CA VAL A 91 14.31 -5.53 16.85
C VAL A 91 13.00 -4.77 17.07
N LEU A 92 12.34 -4.37 15.98
CA LEU A 92 11.02 -3.73 16.03
C LEU A 92 9.94 -4.74 15.62
N LEU A 93 8.83 -4.73 16.36
CA LEU A 93 7.63 -5.53 16.09
C LEU A 93 6.47 -4.60 15.77
N ALA A 94 6.09 -4.53 14.51
CA ALA A 94 4.91 -3.78 14.06
C ALA A 94 3.65 -4.63 14.13
N VAL A 95 2.64 -4.21 14.89
CA VAL A 95 1.34 -4.88 15.00
C VAL A 95 0.24 -3.95 14.51
N GLY A 96 -0.16 -4.08 13.24
CA GLY A 96 -1.11 -3.15 12.62
C GLY A 96 -1.25 -3.31 11.12
N GLY A 97 -1.81 -2.29 10.48
CA GLY A 97 -1.86 -2.15 9.03
C GLY A 97 -0.60 -1.46 8.46
N GLY A 98 -0.65 -1.14 7.18
CA GLY A 98 0.47 -0.52 6.44
C GLY A 98 1.07 0.71 7.12
N SER A 99 0.25 1.62 7.64
CA SER A 99 0.72 2.83 8.33
C SER A 99 1.63 2.53 9.53
N THR A 100 1.26 1.52 10.34
CA THR A 100 2.09 1.07 11.46
C THR A 100 3.41 0.47 10.97
N ILE A 101 3.35 -0.34 9.92
CA ILE A 101 4.53 -0.99 9.34
C ILE A 101 5.46 0.05 8.73
N ASP A 102 4.93 1.01 7.97
CA ASP A 102 5.71 2.07 7.34
C ASP A 102 6.45 2.94 8.37
N ALA A 103 5.73 3.41 9.40
CA ALA A 103 6.38 4.15 10.50
C ALA A 103 7.51 3.33 11.13
N THR A 104 7.25 2.04 11.39
CA THR A 104 8.22 1.14 12.01
C THR A 104 9.47 0.93 11.13
N LYS A 105 9.31 0.86 9.81
CA LYS A 105 10.43 0.80 8.86
C LYS A 105 11.37 1.99 9.00
N PHE A 106 10.82 3.20 9.07
CA PHE A 106 11.64 4.41 9.21
C PHE A 106 12.15 4.64 10.63
N MET A 107 11.48 4.14 11.67
CA MET A 107 12.04 4.04 13.02
C MET A 107 13.29 3.14 13.02
N ALA A 108 13.18 1.96 12.41
CA ALA A 108 14.29 1.01 12.32
C ALA A 108 15.51 1.57 11.55
N ALA A 109 15.27 2.31 10.46
CA ALA A 109 16.32 2.98 9.70
C ALA A 109 16.92 4.17 10.46
N GLY A 110 16.07 5.02 11.04
CA GLY A 110 16.46 6.21 11.81
C GLY A 110 17.28 5.87 13.05
N ALA A 111 17.02 4.72 13.67
CA ALA A 111 17.83 4.23 14.80
C ALA A 111 19.30 3.96 14.43
N CYS A 112 19.60 3.76 13.15
CA CYS A 112 20.94 3.46 12.64
C CYS A 112 21.72 4.70 12.17
N VAL A 113 21.17 5.91 12.28
CA VAL A 113 21.79 7.17 11.80
C VAL A 113 21.67 8.28 12.85
N GLU A 114 22.50 9.34 12.70
CA GLU A 114 22.46 10.48 13.62
C GLU A 114 21.63 11.66 13.09
N HIS A 115 21.32 11.68 11.81
CA HIS A 115 20.49 12.73 11.21
C HIS A 115 19.00 12.49 11.42
N ASP A 116 18.17 13.51 11.17
CA ASP A 116 16.72 13.38 11.25
C ASP A 116 16.16 12.38 10.22
N PRO A 117 15.23 11.49 10.61
CA PRO A 117 14.64 10.52 9.68
C PRO A 117 13.95 11.16 8.47
N TRP A 118 13.48 12.42 8.56
CA TRP A 118 12.90 13.11 7.40
C TRP A 118 13.92 13.33 6.27
N GLU A 119 15.20 13.37 6.57
CA GLU A 119 16.26 13.48 5.56
C GLU A 119 16.40 12.24 4.64
N PHE A 120 15.68 11.17 4.92
CA PHE A 120 15.55 10.05 3.99
C PHE A 120 14.65 10.34 2.78
N PHE A 121 13.92 11.45 2.80
CA PHE A 121 12.92 11.80 1.79
C PHE A 121 13.32 13.00 0.95
N GLY A 122 12.66 13.18 -0.20
CA GLY A 122 12.86 14.34 -1.07
C GLY A 122 14.01 14.22 -2.06
N ALA A 123 14.28 15.32 -2.78
CA ALA A 123 15.27 15.36 -3.87
C ALA A 123 16.71 15.11 -3.40
N ASN A 124 17.03 15.54 -2.18
CA ASN A 124 18.36 15.38 -1.57
C ASN A 124 18.39 14.25 -0.52
N ALA A 125 17.54 13.24 -0.69
CA ALA A 125 17.37 12.16 0.25
C ALA A 125 18.68 11.43 0.55
N LYS A 126 18.98 11.28 1.84
CA LYS A 126 20.12 10.46 2.29
C LYS A 126 19.87 8.97 2.04
N PRO A 127 20.90 8.18 1.79
CA PRO A 127 20.75 6.74 1.59
C PRO A 127 20.34 6.04 2.89
N ILE A 128 19.55 4.98 2.76
CA ILE A 128 19.24 4.04 3.84
C ILE A 128 20.08 2.78 3.61
N GLU A 129 21.23 2.71 4.30
CA GLU A 129 22.18 1.60 4.16
C GLU A 129 21.91 0.48 5.16
N ARG A 130 21.29 0.82 6.30
CA ARG A 130 21.01 -0.10 7.42
C ARG A 130 19.67 0.22 8.06
N ALA A 131 19.06 -0.79 8.65
CA ALA A 131 17.92 -0.68 9.55
C ALA A 131 18.00 -1.79 10.60
N LEU A 132 17.43 -1.58 11.78
CA LEU A 132 17.20 -2.65 12.74
C LEU A 132 16.26 -3.69 12.13
N PRO A 133 16.34 -4.97 12.54
CA PRO A 133 15.41 -5.99 12.08
C PRO A 133 13.95 -5.62 12.35
N ILE A 134 13.07 -5.94 11.41
CA ILE A 134 11.63 -5.66 11.50
C ILE A 134 10.86 -6.97 11.41
N VAL A 135 9.93 -7.17 12.34
CA VAL A 135 8.95 -8.26 12.34
C VAL A 135 7.55 -7.62 12.29
N THR A 136 6.62 -8.20 11.54
CA THR A 136 5.27 -7.62 11.40
C THR A 136 4.19 -8.64 11.73
N ILE A 137 3.07 -8.15 12.30
CA ILE A 137 1.80 -8.86 12.42
C ILE A 137 0.75 -8.01 11.73
N LEU A 138 0.29 -8.46 10.57
CA LEU A 138 -0.63 -7.70 9.73
C LEU A 138 -2.07 -7.79 10.24
N THR A 139 -2.77 -6.64 10.32
CA THR A 139 -4.18 -6.58 10.74
C THR A 139 -5.11 -5.95 9.71
N LEU A 140 -4.60 -5.51 8.57
CA LEU A 140 -5.35 -4.91 7.45
C LEU A 140 -4.66 -5.22 6.13
N ALA A 141 -5.36 -5.89 5.22
CA ALA A 141 -4.88 -6.14 3.86
C ALA A 141 -5.13 -4.91 2.97
N ALA A 142 -4.08 -4.25 2.52
CA ALA A 142 -4.10 -3.08 1.62
C ALA A 142 -2.72 -2.88 0.99
N THR A 143 -1.81 -2.23 1.71
CA THR A 143 -0.52 -1.72 1.22
C THR A 143 0.51 -2.78 0.86
N GLY A 144 0.43 -4.01 1.41
CA GLY A 144 1.46 -5.04 1.25
C GLY A 144 2.81 -4.69 1.90
N SER A 145 2.85 -3.68 2.77
CA SER A 145 4.09 -3.18 3.41
C SER A 145 4.83 -4.26 4.21
N GLU A 146 4.15 -5.29 4.66
CA GLU A 146 4.72 -6.44 5.37
C GLU A 146 5.67 -7.28 4.49
N MET A 147 5.66 -7.06 3.18
CA MET A 147 6.45 -7.87 2.23
C MET A 147 7.12 -7.01 1.14
N ASP A 148 7.33 -5.72 1.39
CA ASP A 148 7.98 -4.82 0.45
C ASP A 148 9.09 -3.98 1.09
N THR A 149 9.85 -3.29 0.26
CA THR A 149 11.00 -2.45 0.63
C THR A 149 10.65 -0.97 0.73
N ALA A 150 9.39 -0.60 0.52
CA ALA A 150 8.93 0.79 0.53
C ALA A 150 8.20 1.12 1.83
N GLY A 151 8.03 2.40 2.07
CA GLY A 151 7.14 2.96 3.06
C GLY A 151 6.90 4.44 2.79
N VAL A 152 5.83 4.99 3.33
CA VAL A 152 5.37 6.36 3.09
C VAL A 152 5.16 7.07 4.41
N ILE A 153 5.71 8.29 4.54
CA ILE A 153 5.58 9.12 5.76
C ILE A 153 5.07 10.50 5.38
N SER A 154 4.19 11.02 6.21
CA SER A 154 3.66 12.38 6.12
C SER A 154 4.41 13.33 7.06
N ASN A 155 4.67 14.53 6.58
CA ASN A 155 5.17 15.64 7.38
C ASN A 155 4.20 16.82 7.27
N LEU A 156 3.49 17.11 8.36
CA LEU A 156 2.48 18.15 8.39
C LEU A 156 3.09 19.57 8.34
N GLU A 157 4.34 19.73 8.79
CA GLU A 157 5.02 21.04 8.75
C GLU A 157 5.29 21.48 7.30
N THR A 158 5.62 20.53 6.41
CA THR A 158 5.89 20.80 4.99
C THR A 158 4.68 20.52 4.09
N GLY A 159 3.63 19.90 4.63
CA GLY A 159 2.46 19.47 3.87
C GLY A 159 2.83 18.41 2.81
N ASP A 160 3.77 17.52 3.13
CA ASP A 160 4.23 16.48 2.21
C ASP A 160 3.91 15.08 2.73
N LYS A 161 3.55 14.17 1.79
CA LYS A 161 3.48 12.72 1.99
C LYS A 161 4.41 12.07 0.97
N LEU A 162 5.54 11.52 1.45
CA LEU A 162 6.62 11.06 0.61
C LEU A 162 6.93 9.58 0.83
N GLY A 163 7.11 8.87 -0.27
CA GLY A 163 7.55 7.48 -0.26
C GLY A 163 9.07 7.34 -0.38
N ARG A 164 9.63 6.34 0.27
CA ARG A 164 11.03 5.93 0.11
C ARG A 164 11.15 4.41 0.04
N LEU A 165 12.01 3.96 -0.84
CA LEU A 165 12.29 2.55 -1.10
C LEU A 165 13.75 2.26 -0.80
N ALA A 166 14.00 1.24 0.04
CA ALA A 166 15.36 0.76 0.32
C ALA A 166 15.33 -0.69 0.81
N GLN A 167 16.29 -1.50 0.35
CA GLN A 167 16.36 -2.92 0.72
C GLN A 167 16.43 -3.19 2.24
N PRO A 168 17.11 -2.37 3.08
CA PRO A 168 17.11 -2.57 4.52
C PRO A 168 15.74 -2.46 5.21
N LEU A 169 14.75 -1.78 4.59
CA LEU A 169 13.39 -1.59 5.13
C LEU A 169 12.51 -2.86 5.03
N LEU A 170 12.97 -3.87 4.28
CA LEU A 170 12.22 -5.10 4.09
C LEU A 170 12.07 -5.86 5.42
N PRO A 171 10.83 -6.18 5.88
CA PRO A 171 10.61 -7.00 7.06
C PRO A 171 11.28 -8.37 6.94
N LYS A 172 11.85 -8.85 8.03
CA LYS A 172 12.54 -10.15 8.09
C LYS A 172 11.53 -11.29 8.24
N VAL A 173 10.47 -11.05 9.01
CA VAL A 173 9.40 -12.02 9.25
C VAL A 173 8.06 -11.29 9.28
N SER A 174 7.04 -11.88 8.66
CA SER A 174 5.69 -11.32 8.65
C SER A 174 4.66 -12.41 8.99
N PHE A 175 3.77 -12.09 9.93
CA PHE A 175 2.66 -12.95 10.32
C PHE A 175 1.38 -12.43 9.66
N LEU A 176 0.78 -13.26 8.83
CA LEU A 176 -0.40 -12.98 8.02
C LEU A 176 -1.52 -13.94 8.40
N ASP A 177 -2.27 -13.60 9.45
CA ASP A 177 -3.44 -14.37 9.88
C ASP A 177 -4.70 -13.66 9.38
N PRO A 178 -5.43 -14.22 8.40
CA PRO A 178 -6.64 -13.61 7.85
C PRO A 178 -7.71 -13.29 8.90
N THR A 179 -7.77 -14.05 10.00
CA THR A 179 -8.75 -13.83 11.08
C THR A 179 -8.54 -12.50 11.82
N LEU A 180 -7.31 -11.96 11.82
CA LEU A 180 -7.00 -10.66 12.40
C LEU A 180 -7.63 -9.49 11.62
N THR A 181 -8.13 -9.73 10.41
CA THR A 181 -8.83 -8.74 9.59
C THR A 181 -10.36 -8.78 9.74
N TYR A 182 -10.93 -9.71 10.50
CA TYR A 182 -12.38 -9.84 10.68
C TYR A 182 -13.03 -8.60 11.29
N SER A 183 -12.31 -7.92 12.18
CA SER A 183 -12.77 -6.71 12.86
C SER A 183 -12.61 -5.43 12.04
N VAL A 184 -12.02 -5.52 10.84
CA VAL A 184 -11.88 -4.38 9.94
C VAL A 184 -13.25 -3.99 9.41
N ASN A 185 -13.63 -2.73 9.57
CA ASN A 185 -14.93 -2.24 9.13
C ASN A 185 -15.04 -2.25 7.60
N LYS A 186 -16.30 -2.17 7.11
CA LYS A 186 -16.59 -2.23 5.66
C LYS A 186 -15.86 -1.15 4.87
N TYR A 187 -15.83 0.06 5.39
CA TYR A 187 -15.15 1.18 4.73
C TYR A 187 -13.65 0.91 4.53
N GLN A 188 -12.95 0.47 5.58
CA GLN A 188 -11.52 0.16 5.48
C GLN A 188 -11.24 -1.09 4.62
N THR A 189 -12.16 -2.07 4.61
CA THR A 189 -12.07 -3.22 3.70
C THR A 189 -12.23 -2.78 2.24
N ALA A 190 -13.17 -1.88 1.95
CA ALA A 190 -13.36 -1.32 0.62
C ALA A 190 -12.15 -0.49 0.16
N CYS A 191 -11.67 0.43 1.01
CA CYS A 191 -10.48 1.23 0.72
C CYS A 191 -9.23 0.35 0.50
N GLY A 192 -9.03 -0.68 1.35
CA GLY A 192 -7.92 -1.61 1.19
C GLY A 192 -8.00 -2.40 -0.12
N SER A 193 -9.20 -2.82 -0.52
CA SER A 193 -9.40 -3.53 -1.80
C SER A 193 -9.14 -2.61 -3.00
N ALA A 194 -9.53 -1.34 -2.92
CA ALA A 194 -9.23 -0.33 -3.95
C ALA A 194 -7.72 -0.05 -4.04
N ASP A 195 -7.02 0.01 -2.91
CA ASP A 195 -5.57 0.18 -2.84
C ASP A 195 -4.84 -0.98 -3.52
N ILE A 196 -5.18 -2.24 -3.17
CA ILE A 196 -4.62 -3.43 -3.82
C ILE A 196 -4.88 -3.40 -5.33
N MET A 197 -6.09 -3.04 -5.75
CA MET A 197 -6.45 -2.94 -7.18
C MET A 197 -5.59 -1.87 -7.88
N SER A 198 -5.42 -0.70 -7.27
CA SER A 198 -4.60 0.39 -7.83
C SER A 198 -3.14 -0.01 -7.99
N HIS A 199 -2.54 -0.67 -6.99
CA HIS A 199 -1.18 -1.21 -7.10
C HIS A 199 -1.01 -2.09 -8.34
N ILE A 200 -1.98 -2.97 -8.61
CA ILE A 200 -1.90 -3.87 -9.75
C ILE A 200 -2.13 -3.11 -11.06
N LEU A 201 -3.17 -2.26 -11.11
CA LEU A 201 -3.53 -1.53 -12.33
C LEU A 201 -2.41 -0.60 -12.80
N GLU A 202 -1.73 0.12 -11.90
CA GLU A 202 -0.63 1.01 -12.25
C GLU A 202 0.60 0.27 -12.80
N VAL A 203 0.77 -0.99 -12.44
CA VAL A 203 1.82 -1.85 -13.03
C VAL A 203 1.33 -2.54 -14.30
N TYR A 204 0.04 -2.92 -14.36
CA TYR A 204 -0.56 -3.59 -15.50
C TYR A 204 -0.66 -2.69 -16.73
N PHE A 205 -1.15 -1.45 -16.54
CA PHE A 205 -1.22 -0.44 -17.60
C PHE A 205 0.16 0.16 -17.86
N ASN A 206 0.90 -0.44 -18.78
CA ASN A 206 2.21 0.00 -19.23
C ASN A 206 2.36 -0.29 -20.73
N THR A 207 3.36 0.34 -21.37
CA THR A 207 3.62 0.23 -22.80
C THR A 207 4.65 -0.84 -23.17
N GLN A 208 5.08 -1.67 -22.22
CA GLN A 208 6.04 -2.72 -22.48
C GLN A 208 5.34 -3.97 -23.00
N GLU A 209 5.79 -4.48 -24.13
CA GLU A 209 5.32 -5.71 -24.74
C GLU A 209 5.99 -6.96 -24.14
N ASP A 210 5.52 -8.15 -24.53
CA ASP A 210 6.11 -9.46 -24.17
C ASP A 210 6.12 -9.80 -22.68
N LEU A 211 5.06 -9.43 -21.95
CA LEU A 211 4.91 -9.67 -20.51
C LEU A 211 3.81 -10.69 -20.18
N TYR A 212 3.50 -11.60 -21.07
CA TYR A 212 2.36 -12.50 -21.00
C TYR A 212 2.18 -13.16 -19.60
N MET A 213 3.24 -13.73 -19.03
CA MET A 213 3.18 -14.37 -17.70
C MET A 213 2.80 -13.36 -16.60
N LEU A 214 3.42 -12.20 -16.59
CA LEU A 214 3.16 -11.17 -15.56
C LEU A 214 1.77 -10.55 -15.74
N ASP A 215 1.35 -10.32 -16.99
CA ASP A 215 0.02 -9.79 -17.27
C ASP A 215 -1.06 -10.80 -16.84
N THR A 216 -0.91 -12.08 -17.19
CA THR A 216 -1.84 -13.14 -16.78
C THR A 216 -1.89 -13.28 -15.25
N PHE A 217 -0.75 -13.16 -14.57
CA PHE A 217 -0.71 -13.20 -13.10
C PHE A 217 -1.47 -12.01 -12.49
N MET A 218 -1.26 -10.78 -13.00
CA MET A 218 -1.97 -9.59 -12.55
C MET A 218 -3.48 -9.65 -12.85
N GLU A 219 -3.88 -10.18 -14.00
CA GLU A 219 -5.28 -10.41 -14.35
C GLU A 219 -5.95 -11.39 -13.36
N GLY A 220 -5.24 -12.45 -12.96
CA GLY A 220 -5.68 -13.36 -11.91
C GLY A 220 -5.86 -12.69 -10.56
N MET A 221 -4.93 -11.81 -10.19
CA MET A 221 -5.03 -11.03 -8.95
C MET A 221 -6.21 -10.05 -8.99
N LEU A 222 -6.42 -9.34 -10.10
CA LEU A 222 -7.56 -8.44 -10.29
C LEU A 222 -8.90 -9.20 -10.20
N LYS A 223 -9.02 -10.37 -10.85
CA LYS A 223 -10.19 -11.25 -10.69
C LYS A 223 -10.40 -11.68 -9.24
N THR A 224 -9.33 -11.94 -8.50
CA THR A 224 -9.39 -12.30 -7.07
C THR A 224 -10.02 -11.16 -6.26
N ILE A 225 -9.60 -9.92 -6.50
CA ILE A 225 -10.18 -8.74 -5.83
C ILE A 225 -11.66 -8.57 -6.19
N VAL A 226 -11.99 -8.61 -7.49
CA VAL A 226 -13.36 -8.46 -7.99
C VAL A 226 -14.29 -9.54 -7.38
N LYS A 227 -13.78 -10.76 -7.20
CA LYS A 227 -14.54 -11.86 -6.61
C LYS A 227 -14.69 -11.73 -5.10
N PHE A 228 -13.62 -11.48 -4.37
CA PHE A 228 -13.58 -11.66 -2.93
C PHE A 228 -13.79 -10.39 -2.11
N ALA A 229 -13.56 -9.19 -2.67
CA ALA A 229 -13.82 -7.96 -1.92
C ALA A 229 -15.31 -7.79 -1.57
N PRO A 230 -16.27 -8.03 -2.48
CA PRO A 230 -17.71 -8.00 -2.13
C PRO A 230 -18.07 -9.05 -1.08
N VAL A 231 -17.47 -10.25 -1.14
CA VAL A 231 -17.71 -11.30 -0.14
C VAL A 231 -17.20 -10.85 1.24
N ALA A 232 -16.00 -10.28 1.33
CA ALA A 232 -15.45 -9.79 2.58
C ALA A 232 -16.25 -8.60 3.16
N LEU A 233 -16.94 -7.81 2.31
CA LEU A 233 -17.85 -6.74 2.74
C LEU A 233 -19.17 -7.28 3.28
N ALA A 234 -19.71 -8.32 2.64
CA ALA A 234 -20.97 -8.95 3.03
C ALA A 234 -20.79 -9.86 4.26
N GLU A 235 -19.73 -10.63 4.27
CA GLU A 235 -19.36 -11.64 5.27
C GLU A 235 -17.98 -11.32 5.85
N PRO A 236 -17.86 -10.40 6.83
CA PRO A 236 -16.56 -9.94 7.36
C PRO A 236 -15.65 -11.05 7.91
N GLU A 237 -16.23 -12.16 8.36
CA GLU A 237 -15.52 -13.31 8.92
C GLU A 237 -15.34 -14.47 7.91
N ASN A 238 -15.55 -14.22 6.61
CA ASN A 238 -15.29 -15.21 5.58
C ASN A 238 -13.79 -15.39 5.39
N TYR A 239 -13.27 -16.50 5.92
CA TYR A 239 -11.83 -16.78 5.91
C TYR A 239 -11.25 -16.82 4.49
N GLU A 240 -11.94 -17.47 3.54
CA GLU A 240 -11.45 -17.57 2.16
C GLU A 240 -11.30 -16.19 1.52
N ALA A 241 -12.30 -15.32 1.70
CA ALA A 241 -12.24 -13.97 1.16
C ALA A 241 -11.11 -13.15 1.78
N ARG A 242 -10.98 -13.16 3.12
CA ARG A 242 -9.93 -12.45 3.83
C ARG A 242 -8.54 -12.97 3.48
N ALA A 243 -8.36 -14.30 3.37
CA ALA A 243 -7.11 -14.93 3.00
C ALA A 243 -6.67 -14.57 1.57
N ASN A 244 -7.60 -14.62 0.61
CA ASN A 244 -7.30 -14.25 -0.77
C ASN A 244 -6.93 -12.77 -0.91
N LEU A 245 -7.67 -11.86 -0.26
CA LEU A 245 -7.35 -10.43 -0.27
C LEU A 245 -5.99 -10.16 0.40
N MET A 246 -5.72 -10.77 1.56
CA MET A 246 -4.47 -10.59 2.29
C MET A 246 -3.27 -11.06 1.47
N TRP A 247 -3.35 -12.24 0.86
CA TRP A 247 -2.25 -12.75 0.05
C TRP A 247 -2.06 -11.95 -1.24
N THR A 248 -3.17 -11.54 -1.89
CA THR A 248 -3.11 -10.68 -3.07
C THR A 248 -2.44 -9.34 -2.75
N SER A 249 -2.73 -8.73 -1.58
CA SER A 249 -2.14 -7.45 -1.19
C SER A 249 -0.61 -7.52 -1.10
N SER A 250 -0.06 -8.56 -0.47
CA SER A 250 1.39 -8.75 -0.37
C SER A 250 2.07 -8.90 -1.74
N TRP A 251 1.43 -9.61 -2.68
CA TRP A 251 1.98 -9.82 -4.02
C TRP A 251 1.79 -8.64 -4.97
N ALA A 252 0.85 -7.76 -4.68
CA ALA A 252 0.60 -6.56 -5.49
C ALA A 252 1.76 -5.55 -5.46
N ILE A 253 2.61 -5.58 -4.44
CA ILE A 253 3.66 -4.55 -4.26
C ILE A 253 5.08 -5.11 -4.04
N ASN A 254 5.23 -6.38 -3.73
CA ASN A 254 6.53 -6.97 -3.35
C ASN A 254 7.60 -6.99 -4.47
N GLY A 255 7.31 -6.41 -5.62
CA GLY A 255 8.21 -6.31 -6.75
C GLY A 255 8.10 -7.45 -7.76
N PHE A 256 7.39 -8.54 -7.47
CA PHE A 256 7.21 -9.66 -8.39
C PHE A 256 6.54 -9.23 -9.70
N ILE A 257 5.40 -8.52 -9.60
CA ILE A 257 4.67 -8.05 -10.77
C ILE A 257 5.40 -6.95 -11.56
N ASN A 258 6.40 -6.32 -10.95
CA ASN A 258 7.24 -5.33 -11.62
C ASN A 258 8.28 -5.95 -12.57
N GLY A 259 8.53 -7.23 -12.49
CA GLY A 259 9.55 -8.02 -13.19
C GLY A 259 10.06 -7.50 -14.53
N GLY A 260 11.04 -6.61 -14.51
CA GLY A 260 11.61 -5.99 -15.70
C GLY A 260 10.79 -4.85 -16.31
N LYS A 261 9.63 -4.50 -15.78
CA LYS A 261 8.85 -3.31 -16.20
C LYS A 261 9.50 -2.04 -15.66
N ARG A 262 9.40 -0.96 -16.41
CA ARG A 262 9.63 0.37 -15.85
C ARG A 262 8.50 0.69 -14.90
N LYS A 263 8.82 1.12 -13.67
CA LYS A 263 7.80 1.57 -12.72
C LYS A 263 7.05 2.75 -13.29
N ALA A 264 5.75 2.69 -13.21
CA ALA A 264 4.85 3.63 -13.86
C ALA A 264 3.74 4.10 -12.92
N TRP A 265 4.09 4.42 -11.67
CA TRP A 265 3.16 4.94 -10.69
C TRP A 265 2.59 6.29 -11.17
N SER A 266 1.30 6.35 -11.41
CA SER A 266 0.59 7.56 -11.87
C SER A 266 -0.41 8.05 -10.83
N CYS A 267 -1.30 7.18 -10.34
CA CYS A 267 -2.32 7.55 -9.37
C CYS A 267 -1.72 7.81 -7.98
N HIS A 268 -0.75 7.02 -7.54
CA HIS A 268 -0.13 7.21 -6.22
C HIS A 268 0.54 8.58 -6.04
N PRO A 269 1.35 9.11 -6.97
CA PRO A 269 1.86 10.48 -6.84
C PRO A 269 0.77 11.54 -6.70
N MET A 270 -0.36 11.38 -7.39
CA MET A 270 -1.51 12.28 -7.28
C MET A 270 -2.23 12.10 -5.94
N GLU A 271 -2.43 10.87 -5.51
CA GLU A 271 -3.11 10.56 -4.25
C GLU A 271 -2.31 11.04 -3.03
N HIS A 272 -0.98 10.96 -3.07
CA HIS A 272 -0.14 11.45 -1.98
C HIS A 272 -0.40 12.94 -1.70
N GLU A 273 -0.70 13.73 -2.73
CA GLU A 273 -1.04 15.15 -2.53
C GLU A 273 -2.44 15.36 -1.95
N LEU A 274 -3.41 14.51 -2.32
CA LEU A 274 -4.73 14.49 -1.68
C LEU A 274 -4.61 14.15 -0.18
N SER A 275 -3.86 13.11 0.15
CA SER A 275 -3.63 12.72 1.54
C SER A 275 -2.81 13.77 2.31
N ALA A 276 -1.80 14.38 1.68
CA ALA A 276 -0.94 15.38 2.33
C ALA A 276 -1.71 16.64 2.76
N ILE A 277 -2.68 17.07 1.95
CA ILE A 277 -3.43 18.33 2.16
C ILE A 277 -4.73 18.08 2.94
N TYR A 278 -5.44 17.00 2.63
CA TYR A 278 -6.80 16.78 3.14
C TYR A 278 -6.92 15.57 4.07
N ASP A 279 -5.83 14.85 4.30
CA ASP A 279 -5.78 13.63 5.13
C ASP A 279 -6.84 12.58 4.75
N ILE A 280 -7.17 12.50 3.46
CA ILE A 280 -8.11 11.52 2.93
C ILE A 280 -7.57 10.09 3.13
N THR A 281 -8.47 9.13 3.31
CA THR A 281 -8.07 7.71 3.35
C THR A 281 -7.44 7.32 2.01
N HIS A 282 -6.22 6.79 2.04
CA HIS A 282 -5.40 6.51 0.86
C HIS A 282 -6.14 5.73 -0.23
N GLY A 283 -6.74 4.58 0.12
CA GLY A 283 -7.48 3.78 -0.86
C GLY A 283 -8.72 4.46 -1.43
N LEU A 284 -9.34 5.42 -0.71
CA LEU A 284 -10.42 6.22 -1.25
C LEU A 284 -9.91 7.21 -2.31
N GLY A 285 -8.79 7.91 -2.01
CA GLY A 285 -8.16 8.79 -2.99
C GLY A 285 -7.80 8.06 -4.28
N LEU A 286 -7.22 6.86 -4.15
CA LEU A 286 -6.92 6.00 -5.31
C LEU A 286 -8.18 5.55 -6.05
N ALA A 287 -9.26 5.18 -5.34
CA ALA A 287 -10.52 4.78 -5.97
C ALA A 287 -11.11 5.90 -6.83
N ILE A 288 -11.09 7.15 -6.34
CA ILE A 288 -11.59 8.32 -7.07
C ILE A 288 -10.73 8.61 -8.29
N LEU A 289 -9.41 8.53 -8.17
CA LEU A 289 -8.46 8.85 -9.24
C LEU A 289 -8.42 7.79 -10.34
N THR A 290 -8.45 6.51 -10.00
CA THR A 290 -8.14 5.42 -10.94
C THR A 290 -9.01 5.42 -12.20
N PRO A 291 -10.37 5.47 -12.16
CA PRO A 291 -11.17 5.47 -13.39
C PRO A 291 -10.94 6.72 -14.26
N ARG A 292 -10.70 7.89 -13.64
CA ARG A 292 -10.46 9.15 -14.36
C ARG A 292 -9.07 9.15 -15.03
N TRP A 293 -8.07 8.63 -14.34
CA TRP A 293 -6.77 8.40 -14.94
C TRP A 293 -6.85 7.43 -16.11
N MET A 294 -7.59 6.33 -15.97
CA MET A 294 -7.83 5.38 -17.06
C MET A 294 -8.50 6.07 -18.24
N GLU A 295 -9.57 6.85 -18.00
CA GLU A 295 -10.27 7.60 -19.04
C GLU A 295 -9.37 8.61 -19.74
N TYR A 296 -8.58 9.37 -18.99
CA TYR A 296 -7.61 10.33 -19.52
C TYR A 296 -6.51 9.68 -20.39
N CYS A 297 -6.09 8.49 -20.02
CA CYS A 297 -5.04 7.75 -20.71
C CYS A 297 -5.54 6.96 -21.93
N LEU A 298 -6.85 6.80 -22.13
CA LEU A 298 -7.40 6.03 -23.24
C LEU A 298 -7.32 6.80 -24.55
N ASP A 299 -6.63 6.21 -25.54
CA ASP A 299 -6.64 6.63 -26.94
C ASP A 299 -6.31 5.46 -27.87
N GLU A 300 -6.15 5.72 -29.16
CA GLU A 300 -5.87 4.72 -30.19
C GLU A 300 -4.53 3.98 -29.95
N THR A 301 -3.57 4.60 -29.25
CA THR A 301 -2.25 4.00 -28.95
C THR A 301 -2.24 3.13 -27.71
N THR A 302 -3.23 3.28 -26.84
CA THR A 302 -3.34 2.60 -25.55
C THR A 302 -4.48 1.60 -25.50
N VAL A 303 -5.45 1.68 -26.40
CA VAL A 303 -6.71 0.91 -26.42
C VAL A 303 -6.52 -0.60 -26.28
N ASP A 304 -5.48 -1.17 -26.90
CA ASP A 304 -5.25 -2.62 -26.88
C ASP A 304 -5.02 -3.17 -25.47
N LYS A 305 -4.41 -2.38 -24.58
CA LYS A 305 -4.21 -2.78 -23.19
C LYS A 305 -5.52 -2.77 -22.39
N TYR A 306 -6.43 -1.86 -22.70
CA TYR A 306 -7.79 -1.84 -22.12
C TYR A 306 -8.63 -3.01 -22.63
N VAL A 307 -8.51 -3.37 -23.93
CA VAL A 307 -9.14 -4.56 -24.49
C VAL A 307 -8.70 -5.81 -23.76
N GLN A 308 -7.39 -5.99 -23.60
CA GLN A 308 -6.82 -7.12 -22.84
C GLN A 308 -7.40 -7.17 -21.41
N TYR A 309 -7.40 -6.03 -20.71
CA TYR A 309 -7.96 -5.89 -19.37
C TYR A 309 -9.46 -6.25 -19.31
N GLY A 310 -10.26 -5.64 -20.17
CA GLY A 310 -11.71 -5.83 -20.19
C GLY A 310 -12.12 -7.27 -20.48
N VAL A 311 -11.48 -7.89 -21.47
CA VAL A 311 -11.74 -9.29 -21.84
C VAL A 311 -11.28 -10.25 -20.74
N ASN A 312 -10.05 -10.06 -20.25
CA ASN A 312 -9.45 -11.04 -19.35
C ASN A 312 -9.92 -10.89 -17.90
N VAL A 313 -10.25 -9.69 -17.42
CA VAL A 313 -10.67 -9.46 -16.03
C VAL A 313 -12.18 -9.50 -15.89
N PHE A 314 -12.91 -8.81 -16.77
CA PHE A 314 -14.37 -8.69 -16.69
C PHE A 314 -15.15 -9.62 -17.62
N GLY A 315 -14.47 -10.30 -18.55
CA GLY A 315 -15.12 -11.23 -19.49
C GLY A 315 -15.93 -10.53 -20.58
N ILE A 316 -15.57 -9.29 -20.95
CA ILE A 316 -16.23 -8.56 -22.04
C ILE A 316 -16.03 -9.34 -23.36
N ASP A 317 -17.04 -9.36 -24.23
CA ASP A 317 -16.95 -10.08 -25.51
C ASP A 317 -15.86 -9.48 -26.41
N ALA A 318 -14.83 -10.25 -26.69
CA ALA A 318 -13.68 -9.83 -27.53
C ALA A 318 -14.07 -9.51 -28.99
N LYS A 319 -15.32 -9.76 -29.41
CA LYS A 319 -15.84 -9.44 -30.73
C LYS A 319 -16.37 -8.02 -30.87
N MET A 320 -16.55 -7.31 -29.77
CA MET A 320 -16.95 -5.91 -29.76
C MET A 320 -15.87 -5.01 -30.35
N ASP A 321 -16.23 -3.77 -30.69
CA ASP A 321 -15.25 -2.76 -31.07
C ASP A 321 -14.25 -2.50 -29.94
N LYS A 322 -12.99 -2.32 -30.28
CA LYS A 322 -11.90 -2.14 -29.30
C LYS A 322 -12.15 -0.95 -28.36
N MET A 323 -12.60 0.18 -28.91
CA MET A 323 -12.88 1.39 -28.12
C MET A 323 -14.09 1.19 -27.21
N GLU A 324 -15.10 0.44 -27.66
CA GLU A 324 -16.25 0.07 -26.83
C GLU A 324 -15.83 -0.84 -25.67
N ILE A 325 -15.02 -1.87 -25.94
CA ILE A 325 -14.45 -2.75 -24.88
C ILE A 325 -13.66 -1.90 -23.87
N ALA A 326 -12.83 -0.98 -24.35
CA ALA A 326 -12.02 -0.13 -23.48
C ALA A 326 -12.88 0.76 -22.57
N LYS A 327 -13.88 1.44 -23.12
CA LYS A 327 -14.81 2.27 -22.34
C LYS A 327 -15.63 1.45 -21.36
N GLU A 328 -16.08 0.27 -21.75
CA GLU A 328 -16.81 -0.65 -20.89
C GLU A 328 -15.93 -1.17 -19.75
N SER A 329 -14.65 -1.46 -19.98
CA SER A 329 -13.71 -1.88 -18.95
C SER A 329 -13.50 -0.79 -17.89
N ILE A 330 -13.42 0.49 -18.29
CA ILE A 330 -13.33 1.63 -17.38
C ILE A 330 -14.64 1.76 -16.57
N ARG A 331 -15.79 1.66 -17.26
CA ARG A 331 -17.12 1.72 -16.62
C ARG A 331 -17.28 0.64 -15.54
N LEU A 332 -16.91 -0.61 -15.84
CA LEU A 332 -16.97 -1.73 -14.91
C LEU A 332 -15.99 -1.55 -13.73
N THR A 333 -14.83 -0.96 -13.96
CA THR A 333 -13.88 -0.61 -12.88
C THR A 333 -14.50 0.44 -11.94
N ALA A 334 -15.13 1.48 -12.50
CA ALA A 334 -15.83 2.52 -11.73
C ALA A 334 -17.02 1.94 -10.96
N GLU A 335 -17.84 1.09 -11.59
CA GLU A 335 -18.96 0.39 -10.96
C GLU A 335 -18.50 -0.50 -9.79
N PHE A 336 -17.39 -1.23 -9.98
CA PHE A 336 -16.81 -2.02 -8.91
C PHE A 336 -16.39 -1.16 -7.71
N LEU A 337 -15.65 -0.08 -7.94
CA LEU A 337 -15.15 0.79 -6.87
C LEU A 337 -16.27 1.54 -6.14
N PHE A 338 -17.24 2.06 -6.88
CA PHE A 338 -18.23 2.98 -6.33
C PHE A 338 -19.55 2.30 -5.94
N ASP A 339 -20.06 1.38 -6.77
CA ASP A 339 -21.34 0.73 -6.52
C ASP A 339 -21.16 -0.57 -5.72
N THR A 340 -20.17 -1.38 -6.06
CA THR A 340 -19.94 -2.67 -5.40
C THR A 340 -19.21 -2.48 -4.06
N LEU A 341 -18.14 -1.69 -4.01
CA LEU A 341 -17.42 -1.42 -2.77
C LEU A 341 -18.05 -0.28 -1.96
N GLY A 342 -18.93 0.53 -2.53
CA GLY A 342 -19.64 1.62 -1.86
C GLY A 342 -18.76 2.82 -1.50
N LEU A 343 -17.68 3.07 -2.25
CA LEU A 343 -16.80 4.21 -2.05
C LEU A 343 -17.38 5.47 -2.72
N GLN A 344 -17.02 6.65 -2.19
CA GLN A 344 -17.40 7.94 -2.77
C GLN A 344 -16.80 8.08 -4.18
N ARG A 345 -17.56 8.70 -5.09
CA ARG A 345 -17.23 8.80 -6.52
C ARG A 345 -16.35 9.99 -6.84
N THR A 346 -16.50 11.08 -6.09
CA THR A 346 -15.91 12.37 -6.44
C THR A 346 -15.20 13.02 -5.27
N LEU A 347 -14.28 13.92 -5.57
CA LEU A 347 -13.60 14.73 -4.58
C LEU A 347 -14.58 15.69 -3.88
N SER A 348 -15.59 16.17 -4.59
CA SER A 348 -16.65 17.03 -4.01
C SER A 348 -17.45 16.32 -2.92
N GLU A 349 -17.77 15.02 -3.08
CA GLU A 349 -18.48 14.22 -2.06
C GLU A 349 -17.69 14.11 -0.75
N VAL A 350 -16.38 14.28 -0.79
CA VAL A 350 -15.50 14.27 0.38
C VAL A 350 -15.04 15.67 0.79
N GLY A 351 -15.65 16.72 0.24
CA GLY A 351 -15.41 18.10 0.61
C GLY A 351 -14.14 18.72 0.02
N ILE A 352 -13.50 18.05 -0.94
CA ILE A 352 -12.30 18.54 -1.63
C ILE A 352 -12.71 19.35 -2.87
N LYS A 353 -12.20 20.59 -2.98
CA LYS A 353 -12.51 21.54 -4.02
C LYS A 353 -11.29 21.91 -4.84
N ARG A 354 -11.50 22.59 -5.97
CA ARG A 354 -10.49 22.93 -6.99
C ARG A 354 -9.33 23.81 -6.50
N GLU A 355 -9.48 24.52 -5.40
CA GLU A 355 -8.52 25.56 -4.95
C GLU A 355 -7.07 25.10 -4.85
N ASN A 356 -6.84 23.81 -4.57
CA ASN A 356 -5.50 23.23 -4.44
C ASN A 356 -5.08 22.35 -5.62
N PHE A 357 -5.92 22.14 -6.65
CA PHE A 357 -5.64 21.20 -7.74
C PHE A 357 -4.34 21.54 -8.47
N HIS A 358 -4.13 22.80 -8.81
CA HIS A 358 -2.88 23.24 -9.44
C HIS A 358 -1.65 22.99 -8.55
N THR A 359 -1.72 23.33 -7.27
CA THR A 359 -0.63 23.09 -6.32
C THR A 359 -0.34 21.60 -6.15
N MET A 360 -1.39 20.78 -6.03
CA MET A 360 -1.24 19.32 -5.97
C MET A 360 -0.62 18.75 -7.24
N ALA A 361 -1.04 19.23 -8.41
CA ALA A 361 -0.46 18.80 -9.69
C ALA A 361 1.03 19.16 -9.79
N GLN A 362 1.43 20.37 -9.38
CA GLN A 362 2.84 20.75 -9.30
C GLN A 362 3.63 19.83 -8.35
N LYS A 363 3.09 19.55 -7.17
CA LYS A 363 3.75 18.69 -6.19
C LYS A 363 3.81 17.24 -6.63
N ALA A 364 2.79 16.70 -7.28
CA ALA A 364 2.80 15.35 -7.87
C ALA A 364 3.89 15.21 -8.95
N CYS A 365 4.13 16.29 -9.70
CA CYS A 365 5.17 16.37 -10.74
C CYS A 365 6.50 16.97 -10.21
N ARG A 366 6.76 17.02 -8.91
CA ARG A 366 7.96 17.66 -8.31
C ARG A 366 9.30 17.11 -8.79
N TYR A 367 9.32 15.89 -9.30
CA TYR A 367 10.52 15.25 -9.87
C TYR A 367 10.51 15.20 -11.41
N GLY A 368 9.65 16.00 -12.05
CA GLY A 368 9.38 16.01 -13.48
C GLY A 368 8.06 15.34 -13.81
N ASP A 369 7.76 15.29 -15.12
CA ASP A 369 6.53 14.65 -15.60
C ASP A 369 6.41 13.21 -15.09
N ILE A 370 5.19 12.79 -14.76
CA ILE A 370 4.89 11.43 -14.32
C ILE A 370 4.98 10.50 -15.53
N LYS A 371 6.01 9.67 -15.58
CA LYS A 371 6.28 8.73 -16.69
C LYS A 371 5.61 7.38 -16.39
N GLY A 372 4.28 7.31 -16.61
CA GLY A 372 3.47 6.11 -16.46
C GLY A 372 3.07 5.48 -17.80
N PHE A 373 1.85 4.96 -17.84
CA PHE A 373 1.21 4.43 -19.04
C PHE A 373 1.15 5.48 -20.16
N LYS A 374 0.85 6.71 -19.79
CA LYS A 374 1.16 7.93 -20.54
C LYS A 374 2.06 8.84 -19.71
N THR A 375 2.84 9.67 -20.37
CA THR A 375 3.53 10.76 -19.67
C THR A 375 2.51 11.84 -19.34
N LEU A 376 2.43 12.21 -18.05
CA LEU A 376 1.52 13.23 -17.55
C LEU A 376 2.32 14.45 -17.09
N THR A 377 2.04 15.61 -17.69
CA THR A 377 2.54 16.90 -17.26
C THR A 377 1.72 17.45 -16.09
N VAL A 378 2.16 18.55 -15.48
CA VAL A 378 1.39 19.26 -14.45
C VAL A 378 -0.03 19.57 -14.93
N LYS A 379 -0.18 20.01 -16.19
CA LYS A 379 -1.49 20.32 -16.77
C LYS A 379 -2.39 19.08 -16.90
N ASP A 380 -1.81 17.94 -17.27
CA ASP A 380 -2.56 16.69 -17.42
C ASP A 380 -3.04 16.19 -16.06
N VAL A 381 -2.20 16.29 -15.03
CA VAL A 381 -2.54 15.93 -13.64
C VAL A 381 -3.64 16.85 -13.10
N GLU A 382 -3.55 18.16 -13.34
CA GLU A 382 -4.60 19.12 -12.96
C GLU A 382 -5.94 18.77 -13.63
N CYS A 383 -5.91 18.43 -14.92
CA CYS A 383 -7.11 18.00 -15.66
C CYS A 383 -7.71 16.71 -15.06
N ILE A 384 -6.88 15.73 -14.67
CA ILE A 384 -7.36 14.51 -14.00
C ILE A 384 -8.04 14.86 -12.66
N PHE A 385 -7.48 15.76 -11.86
CA PHE A 385 -8.14 16.22 -10.63
C PHE A 385 -9.48 16.90 -10.92
N GLU A 386 -9.57 17.72 -11.99
CA GLU A 386 -10.83 18.33 -12.41
C GLU A 386 -11.87 17.28 -12.82
N MET A 387 -11.48 16.19 -13.51
CA MET A 387 -12.36 15.07 -13.84
C MET A 387 -12.87 14.32 -12.60
N CYS A 388 -12.18 14.45 -11.46
CA CYS A 388 -12.55 13.82 -10.19
C CYS A 388 -13.56 14.65 -9.37
N GLU A 389 -13.87 15.89 -9.77
CA GLU A 389 -14.83 16.76 -9.07
C GLU A 389 -16.28 16.29 -9.28
#